data_f246a6af482d16b61088ef6b86c9c7d2
#
_entry.id   f246a6af482d16b61088ef6b86c9c7d2
#
_cell.length_a   1.000
_cell.length_b   1.000
_cell.length_c   1.000
_cell.angle_alpha   90.00
_cell.angle_beta   90.00
_cell.angle_gamma   90.00
#
_symmetry.space_group_name_H-M   'P 1'
#
loop_
_entity.id
_entity.type
_entity.pdbx_description
1 polymer ?
#
loop_
_entity_poly.entity_id
_entity_poly.type
_entity_poly.pdbx_seq_one_letter_code
_entity_poly.pdbx_strand_id
1 'polypeptide(L)'
;QLGKGRKLDDDVNVLLRFEGGAKGILHASQISVGEENNLNIRVYGENGGIEWHQKEPNTMLVKWLDQPTQLYRAANGYLGKNAAAATRTPPAHPEGSLEAFANIYKNFANHIRAINEKRKLSKDDPALDYPKIEDGVRGMAFIEAVVKSSKGNAKWTKLDV
;
A
#
# COMPACT_ATOMS: atom_id res chain seq x y z
N GLN A 1 0.99 -3.07 25.54
CA GLN A 1 -0.02 -4.16 25.57
C GLN A 1 -1.07 -3.85 26.62
N LEU A 2 -2.33 -3.79 26.24
CA LEU A 2 -3.44 -3.49 27.16
C LEU A 2 -4.08 -4.73 27.83
N GLY A 3 -3.84 -5.93 27.31
CA GLY A 3 -4.39 -7.18 27.82
C GLY A 3 -3.39 -8.00 28.64
N LYS A 4 -3.82 -8.57 29.78
CA LYS A 4 -2.99 -9.52 30.52
C LYS A 4 -2.69 -10.77 29.69
N GLY A 5 -1.43 -11.19 29.64
CA GLY A 5 -0.98 -12.39 28.93
C GLY A 5 -0.83 -12.26 27.41
N ARG A 6 -1.10 -11.11 26.81
CA ARG A 6 -0.82 -10.85 25.39
C ARG A 6 0.68 -10.77 25.15
N LYS A 7 1.12 -11.38 24.06
CA LYS A 7 2.56 -11.42 23.67
C LYS A 7 2.87 -10.61 22.44
N LEU A 8 1.84 -10.26 21.64
CA LEU A 8 1.97 -9.46 20.43
C LEU A 8 1.74 -7.98 20.74
N ASP A 9 2.35 -7.14 19.94
CA ASP A 9 2.22 -5.69 20.05
C ASP A 9 0.81 -5.26 19.62
N ASP A 10 0.26 -4.27 20.31
CA ASP A 10 -1.04 -3.66 20.00
C ASP A 10 -0.91 -2.31 19.30
N ASP A 11 0.27 -1.72 19.37
CA ASP A 11 0.58 -0.39 18.82
C ASP A 11 2.05 -0.28 18.46
N VAL A 12 2.36 0.35 17.33
CA VAL A 12 3.73 0.56 16.88
C VAL A 12 3.88 1.90 16.14
N ASN A 13 4.99 2.58 16.44
CA ASN A 13 5.46 3.75 15.73
C ASN A 13 6.86 3.47 15.17
N VAL A 14 7.02 3.55 13.87
CA VAL A 14 8.29 3.22 13.19
C VAL A 14 8.80 4.41 12.41
N LEU A 15 10.04 4.81 12.66
CA LEU A 15 10.76 5.73 11.80
C LEU A 15 11.52 4.93 10.74
N LEU A 16 11.41 5.34 9.50
CA LEU A 16 11.98 4.66 8.34
C LEU A 16 13.05 5.52 7.65
N ARG A 17 14.09 4.87 7.17
CA ARG A 17 15.09 5.43 6.25
C ARG A 17 15.23 4.51 5.07
N PHE A 18 15.15 5.06 3.88
CA PHE A 18 15.30 4.32 2.62
C PHE A 18 16.68 4.60 2.01
N GLU A 19 17.21 3.66 1.24
CA GLU A 19 18.52 3.78 0.59
C GLU A 19 18.65 5.06 -0.25
N GLY A 20 17.60 5.46 -0.96
CA GLY A 20 17.57 6.70 -1.73
C GLY A 20 17.50 8.01 -0.93
N GLY A 21 17.66 7.95 0.43
CA GLY A 21 17.60 9.12 1.31
C GLY A 21 16.21 9.53 1.77
N ALA A 22 15.16 8.96 1.22
CA ALA A 22 13.80 9.19 1.68
C ALA A 22 13.61 8.76 3.14
N LYS A 23 12.69 9.41 3.82
CA LYS A 23 12.32 9.10 5.22
C LYS A 23 10.83 8.82 5.29
N GLY A 24 10.42 8.01 6.25
CA GLY A 24 9.02 7.70 6.45
C GLY A 24 8.69 7.52 7.92
N ILE A 25 7.40 7.58 8.19
CA ILE A 25 6.80 7.27 9.49
C ILE A 25 5.67 6.29 9.22
N LEU A 26 5.65 5.20 9.98
CA LEU A 26 4.55 4.25 9.99
C LEU A 26 3.97 4.21 11.40
N HIS A 27 2.68 4.39 11.50
CA HIS A 27 1.91 4.12 12.71
C HIS A 27 0.91 3.00 12.41
N ALA A 28 0.87 1.98 13.25
CA ALA A 28 -0.12 0.92 13.16
C ALA A 28 -0.61 0.56 14.57
N SER A 29 -1.92 0.53 14.75
CA SER A 29 -2.53 0.38 16.08
C SER A 29 -3.81 -0.43 16.01
N GLN A 30 -3.99 -1.33 16.98
CA GLN A 30 -5.23 -2.06 17.23
C GLN A 30 -6.03 -1.44 18.39
N ILE A 31 -5.52 -0.36 18.96
CA ILE A 31 -6.08 0.25 20.18
C ILE A 31 -6.46 1.73 20.00
N SER A 32 -6.39 2.25 18.78
CA SER A 32 -6.82 3.61 18.43
C SER A 32 -8.34 3.64 18.30
N VAL A 33 -9.01 3.98 19.39
CA VAL A 33 -10.48 3.99 19.49
C VAL A 33 -11.08 4.95 18.46
N GLY A 34 -12.05 4.47 17.69
CA GLY A 34 -12.77 5.25 16.70
C GLY A 34 -12.11 5.32 15.34
N GLU A 35 -10.88 4.83 15.17
CA GLU A 35 -10.19 4.86 13.88
C GLU A 35 -10.67 3.79 12.89
N GLU A 36 -11.34 2.74 13.35
CA GLU A 36 -11.77 1.61 12.51
C GLU A 36 -10.60 1.00 11.74
N ASN A 37 -10.82 0.51 10.53
CA ASN A 37 -9.76 0.02 9.66
C ASN A 37 -9.29 1.15 8.70
N ASN A 38 -8.69 2.18 9.27
CA ASN A 38 -8.38 3.44 8.60
C ASN A 38 -6.94 3.46 8.03
N LEU A 39 -6.72 2.78 6.91
CA LEU A 39 -5.45 2.88 6.21
C LEU A 39 -5.35 4.22 5.47
N ASN A 40 -4.29 4.96 5.76
CA ASN A 40 -3.96 6.22 5.09
C ASN A 40 -2.53 6.17 4.57
N ILE A 41 -2.29 6.75 3.40
CA ILE A 41 -0.96 6.91 2.86
C ILE A 41 -0.74 8.33 2.36
N ARG A 42 0.41 8.91 2.70
CA ARG A 42 0.90 10.18 2.17
C ARG A 42 2.31 9.99 1.65
N VAL A 43 2.57 10.50 0.45
CA VAL A 43 3.91 10.49 -0.14
C VAL A 43 4.24 11.90 -0.58
N TYR A 44 5.42 12.37 -0.24
CA TYR A 44 5.89 13.72 -0.56
C TYR A 44 7.18 13.63 -1.37
N GLY A 45 7.23 14.37 -2.48
CA GLY A 45 8.41 14.60 -3.28
C GLY A 45 8.77 16.08 -3.32
N GLU A 46 9.80 16.44 -4.07
CA GLU A 46 10.28 17.84 -4.20
C GLU A 46 9.24 18.78 -4.83
N ASN A 47 8.47 18.29 -5.79
CA ASN A 47 7.55 19.09 -6.58
C ASN A 47 6.08 18.88 -6.20
N GLY A 48 5.78 17.93 -5.35
CA GLY A 48 4.40 17.65 -4.97
C GLY A 48 4.25 16.44 -4.07
N GLY A 49 3.02 16.11 -3.74
CA GLY A 49 2.67 14.98 -2.92
C GLY A 49 1.32 14.39 -3.28
N ILE A 50 1.08 13.21 -2.77
CA ILE A 50 -0.20 12.51 -2.87
C ILE A 50 -0.71 12.13 -1.49
N GLU A 51 -2.03 12.06 -1.36
CA GLU A 51 -2.71 11.62 -0.15
C GLU A 51 -3.92 10.77 -0.51
N TRP A 52 -4.01 9.58 0.08
CA TRP A 52 -5.12 8.67 -0.12
C TRP A 52 -5.61 8.09 1.21
N HIS A 53 -6.90 7.87 1.32
CA HIS A 53 -7.58 7.37 2.51
C HIS A 53 -8.49 6.18 2.15
N GLN A 54 -8.37 5.10 2.88
CA GLN A 54 -9.21 3.90 2.67
C GLN A 54 -10.71 4.16 2.88
N LYS A 55 -11.07 5.10 3.76
CA LYS A 55 -12.47 5.49 3.99
C LYS A 55 -13.10 6.17 2.78
N GLU A 56 -12.28 6.74 1.87
CA GLU A 56 -12.69 7.38 0.61
C GLU A 56 -11.89 6.81 -0.57
N PRO A 57 -11.99 5.49 -0.85
CA PRO A 57 -11.00 4.78 -1.67
C PRO A 57 -11.01 5.21 -3.14
N ASN A 58 -12.08 5.84 -3.60
CA ASN A 58 -12.24 6.24 -5.01
C ASN A 58 -11.67 7.62 -5.32
N THR A 59 -11.04 8.29 -4.35
CA THR A 59 -10.45 9.61 -4.49
C THR A 59 -9.01 9.64 -4.00
N MET A 60 -8.19 10.50 -4.60
CA MET A 60 -6.83 10.77 -4.18
C MET A 60 -6.57 12.27 -4.34
N LEU A 61 -5.96 12.89 -3.34
CA LEU A 61 -5.47 14.25 -3.45
C LEU A 61 -4.09 14.26 -4.10
N VAL A 62 -3.91 15.13 -5.09
CA VAL A 62 -2.64 15.43 -5.71
C VAL A 62 -2.31 16.90 -5.43
N LYS A 63 -1.14 17.13 -4.89
CA LYS A 63 -0.69 18.45 -4.40
C LYS A 63 0.59 18.80 -5.12
N TRP A 64 0.56 19.87 -5.91
CA TRP A 64 1.75 20.41 -6.57
C TRP A 64 2.26 21.64 -5.82
N LEU A 65 3.57 21.92 -5.91
CA LEU A 65 4.21 23.01 -5.17
C LEU A 65 3.50 24.36 -5.39
N ASP A 66 3.23 24.70 -6.62
CA ASP A 66 2.71 26.02 -7.02
C ASP A 66 1.31 25.96 -7.65
N GLN A 67 0.51 24.95 -7.30
CA GLN A 67 -0.83 24.78 -7.86
C GLN A 67 -1.85 24.45 -6.75
N PRO A 68 -3.12 24.74 -6.99
CA PRO A 68 -4.19 24.26 -6.11
C PRO A 68 -4.18 22.74 -5.99
N THR A 69 -4.58 22.24 -4.83
CA THR A 69 -4.78 20.80 -4.63
C THR A 69 -5.81 20.28 -5.61
N GLN A 70 -5.47 19.21 -6.30
CA GLN A 70 -6.32 18.53 -7.27
C GLN A 70 -6.92 17.27 -6.65
N LEU A 71 -8.17 16.97 -6.96
CA LEU A 71 -8.82 15.73 -6.58
C LEU A 71 -8.89 14.81 -7.79
N TYR A 72 -8.21 13.68 -7.71
CA TYR A 72 -8.26 12.63 -8.72
C TYR A 72 -9.30 11.60 -8.30
N ARG A 73 -10.08 11.11 -9.26
CA ARG A 73 -11.15 10.13 -9.04
C ARG A 73 -10.92 8.87 -9.86
N ALA A 74 -11.26 7.72 -9.27
CA ALA A 74 -11.25 6.44 -9.97
C ALA A 74 -12.12 6.47 -11.24
N ALA A 75 -11.86 5.57 -12.17
CA ALA A 75 -12.58 5.35 -13.42
C ALA A 75 -12.53 6.49 -14.45
N ASN A 76 -11.74 7.54 -14.24
CA ASN A 76 -11.63 8.64 -15.18
C ASN A 76 -10.51 8.42 -16.22
N GLY A 77 -10.66 9.02 -17.40
CA GLY A 77 -9.78 8.80 -18.55
C GLY A 77 -8.34 9.32 -18.41
N TYR A 78 -8.03 10.08 -17.37
CA TYR A 78 -6.67 10.54 -17.05
C TYR A 78 -5.85 9.53 -16.21
N LEU A 79 -6.44 8.40 -15.82
CA LEU A 79 -5.76 7.39 -15.03
C LEU A 79 -4.69 6.64 -15.84
N GLY A 80 -3.58 6.32 -15.19
CA GLY A 80 -2.59 5.41 -15.74
C GLY A 80 -3.14 3.99 -15.94
N LYS A 81 -2.48 3.20 -16.78
CA LYS A 81 -2.95 1.86 -17.19
C LYS A 81 -3.26 0.91 -16.03
N ASN A 82 -2.48 0.93 -14.96
CA ASN A 82 -2.68 0.04 -13.81
C ASN A 82 -3.96 0.41 -13.03
N ALA A 83 -4.16 1.69 -12.75
CA ALA A 83 -5.36 2.17 -12.10
C ALA A 83 -6.62 1.92 -12.95
N ALA A 84 -6.51 2.15 -14.27
CA ALA A 84 -7.61 1.84 -15.21
C ALA A 84 -7.93 0.34 -15.24
N ALA A 85 -6.93 -0.54 -15.26
CA ALA A 85 -7.12 -1.99 -15.24
C ALA A 85 -7.73 -2.50 -13.92
N ALA A 86 -7.50 -1.78 -12.82
CA ALA A 86 -8.04 -2.10 -11.50
C ALA A 86 -9.48 -1.61 -11.28
N THR A 87 -10.00 -0.77 -12.16
CA THR A 87 -11.35 -0.19 -12.08
C THR A 87 -12.32 -0.95 -12.99
N ARG A 88 -13.54 -1.24 -12.52
CA ARG A 88 -14.58 -2.00 -13.24
C ARG A 88 -15.79 -1.17 -13.57
N THR A 89 -16.15 -0.27 -12.67
CA THR A 89 -17.36 0.54 -12.78
C THR A 89 -17.06 1.91 -13.42
N PRO A 90 -18.05 2.53 -14.06
CA PRO A 90 -17.92 3.88 -14.60
C PRO A 90 -17.62 4.92 -13.50
N PRO A 91 -17.17 6.15 -13.86
CA PRO A 91 -16.98 7.24 -12.92
C PRO A 91 -18.19 7.44 -12.00
N ALA A 92 -17.95 7.78 -10.73
CA ALA A 92 -18.96 7.99 -9.69
C ALA A 92 -19.73 6.73 -9.23
N HIS A 93 -19.32 5.55 -9.66
CA HIS A 93 -19.81 4.27 -9.10
C HIS A 93 -18.76 3.75 -8.12
N PRO A 94 -19.01 3.73 -6.81
CA PRO A 94 -18.00 3.38 -5.82
C PRO A 94 -17.54 1.94 -5.96
N GLU A 95 -16.22 1.74 -5.85
CA GLU A 95 -15.57 0.45 -5.65
C GLU A 95 -14.80 0.49 -4.32
N GLY A 96 -14.54 -0.66 -3.71
CA GLY A 96 -13.88 -0.71 -2.42
C GLY A 96 -13.09 -2.00 -2.18
N SER A 97 -13.07 -2.45 -0.94
CA SER A 97 -12.25 -3.59 -0.50
C SER A 97 -12.56 -4.88 -1.25
N LEU A 98 -13.82 -5.14 -1.59
CA LEU A 98 -14.20 -6.36 -2.31
C LEU A 98 -13.59 -6.39 -3.71
N GLU A 99 -13.69 -5.28 -4.45
CA GLU A 99 -13.14 -5.14 -5.79
C GLU A 99 -11.61 -5.15 -5.76
N ALA A 100 -10.99 -4.53 -4.75
CA ALA A 100 -9.55 -4.54 -4.55
C ALA A 100 -9.03 -5.98 -4.35
N PHE A 101 -9.66 -6.76 -3.46
CA PHE A 101 -9.33 -8.17 -3.30
C PHE A 101 -9.55 -8.98 -4.57
N ALA A 102 -10.67 -8.77 -5.25
CA ALA A 102 -10.96 -9.44 -6.51
C ALA A 102 -9.92 -9.13 -7.60
N ASN A 103 -9.32 -7.94 -7.60
CA ASN A 103 -8.24 -7.59 -8.53
C ASN A 103 -7.00 -8.46 -8.33
N ILE A 104 -6.62 -8.77 -7.10
CA ILE A 104 -5.48 -9.67 -6.80
C ILE A 104 -5.71 -11.02 -7.48
N TYR A 105 -6.86 -11.64 -7.24
CA TYR A 105 -7.18 -12.95 -7.83
C TYR A 105 -7.32 -12.90 -9.36
N LYS A 106 -7.94 -11.83 -9.89
CA LYS A 106 -8.05 -11.62 -11.34
C LYS A 106 -6.68 -11.53 -12.00
N ASN A 107 -5.76 -10.75 -11.42
CA ASN A 107 -4.42 -10.57 -11.97
C ASN A 107 -3.63 -11.88 -11.91
N PHE A 108 -3.66 -12.59 -10.78
CA PHE A 108 -3.06 -13.91 -10.66
C PHE A 108 -3.62 -14.89 -11.72
N ALA A 109 -4.95 -14.97 -11.88
CA ALA A 109 -5.56 -15.84 -12.88
C ALA A 109 -5.16 -15.48 -14.32
N ASN A 110 -5.07 -14.18 -14.62
CA ASN A 110 -4.62 -13.72 -15.94
C ASN A 110 -3.15 -14.06 -16.20
N HIS A 111 -2.31 -13.99 -15.18
CA HIS A 111 -0.91 -14.43 -15.29
C HIS A 111 -0.83 -15.94 -15.58
N ILE A 112 -1.56 -16.78 -14.84
CA ILE A 112 -1.61 -18.23 -15.10
C ILE A 112 -2.11 -18.54 -16.51
N ARG A 113 -3.15 -17.86 -16.99
CA ARG A 113 -3.63 -18.00 -18.38
C ARG A 113 -2.55 -17.66 -19.38
N ALA A 114 -1.83 -16.55 -19.18
CA ALA A 114 -0.74 -16.16 -20.05
C ALA A 114 0.37 -17.24 -20.12
N ILE A 115 0.71 -17.85 -18.97
CA ILE A 115 1.68 -18.97 -18.92
C ILE A 115 1.16 -20.16 -19.75
N ASN A 116 -0.08 -20.58 -19.55
CA ASN A 116 -0.68 -21.71 -20.25
C ASN A 116 -0.78 -21.47 -21.77
N GLU A 117 -1.06 -20.25 -22.17
CA GLU A 117 -1.13 -19.80 -23.57
C GLU A 117 0.26 -19.50 -24.16
N LYS A 118 1.33 -19.62 -23.40
CA LYS A 118 2.70 -19.23 -23.78
C LYS A 118 2.82 -17.78 -24.26
N ARG A 119 1.95 -16.91 -23.75
CA ARG A 119 1.91 -15.49 -24.06
C ARG A 119 2.95 -14.74 -23.21
N LYS A 120 3.80 -13.94 -23.85
CA LYS A 120 4.75 -13.08 -23.15
C LYS A 120 4.04 -11.84 -22.59
N LEU A 121 4.25 -11.55 -21.33
CA LEU A 121 3.79 -10.31 -20.67
C LEU A 121 4.92 -9.29 -20.64
N SER A 122 4.60 -8.01 -20.78
CA SER A 122 5.54 -6.92 -20.49
C SER A 122 5.78 -6.82 -18.99
N LYS A 123 6.89 -6.21 -18.56
CA LYS A 123 7.23 -6.07 -17.12
C LYS A 123 6.17 -5.35 -16.31
N ASP A 124 5.43 -4.46 -16.93
CA ASP A 124 4.39 -3.61 -16.34
C ASP A 124 2.98 -4.03 -16.82
N ASP A 125 2.81 -5.29 -17.18
CA ASP A 125 1.48 -5.82 -17.48
C ASP A 125 0.66 -5.91 -16.20
N PRO A 126 -0.58 -5.38 -16.17
CA PRO A 126 -1.44 -5.44 -14.98
C PRO A 126 -1.68 -6.87 -14.45
N ALA A 127 -1.55 -7.89 -15.29
CA ALA A 127 -1.62 -9.28 -14.86
C ALA A 127 -0.50 -9.68 -13.89
N LEU A 128 0.59 -8.91 -13.80
CA LEU A 128 1.69 -9.13 -12.86
C LEU A 128 1.53 -8.38 -11.53
N ASP A 129 0.49 -7.54 -11.40
CA ASP A 129 0.22 -6.70 -10.24
C ASP A 129 -0.57 -7.48 -9.17
N TYR A 130 0.10 -8.36 -8.47
CA TYR A 130 -0.40 -9.07 -7.30
C TYR A 130 0.77 -9.46 -6.38
N PRO A 131 0.55 -9.60 -5.05
CA PRO A 131 1.60 -9.97 -4.10
C PRO A 131 2.20 -11.35 -4.40
N LYS A 132 3.53 -11.43 -4.37
CA LYS A 132 4.30 -12.66 -4.58
C LYS A 132 4.92 -13.14 -3.28
N ILE A 133 5.57 -14.29 -3.32
CA ILE A 133 6.23 -14.86 -2.14
C ILE A 133 7.35 -13.92 -1.61
N GLU A 134 8.04 -13.23 -2.51
CA GLU A 134 9.09 -12.27 -2.15
C GLU A 134 8.52 -11.08 -1.37
N ASP A 135 7.32 -10.64 -1.69
CA ASP A 135 6.63 -9.57 -0.94
C ASP A 135 6.26 -10.04 0.47
N GLY A 136 5.84 -11.30 0.61
CA GLY A 136 5.61 -11.94 1.90
C GLY A 136 6.88 -12.05 2.74
N VAL A 137 8.00 -12.47 2.14
CA VAL A 137 9.31 -12.54 2.80
C VAL A 137 9.74 -11.15 3.30
N ARG A 138 9.64 -10.13 2.46
CA ARG A 138 9.96 -8.74 2.85
C ARG A 138 9.07 -8.24 3.98
N GLY A 139 7.76 -8.53 3.93
CA GLY A 139 6.83 -8.17 4.98
C GLY A 139 7.18 -8.79 6.33
N MET A 140 7.52 -10.08 6.35
CA MET A 140 7.97 -10.76 7.57
C MET A 140 9.29 -10.24 8.08
N ALA A 141 10.28 -10.05 7.22
CA ALA A 141 11.56 -9.46 7.59
C ALA A 141 11.41 -8.05 8.18
N PHE A 142 10.48 -7.24 7.64
CA PHE A 142 10.16 -5.93 8.19
C PHE A 142 9.62 -6.03 9.62
N ILE A 143 8.65 -6.90 9.87
CA ILE A 143 8.07 -7.11 11.21
C ILE A 143 9.16 -7.55 12.19
N GLU A 144 10.01 -8.50 11.81
CA GLU A 144 11.11 -8.98 12.65
C GLU A 144 12.13 -7.87 12.94
N ALA A 145 12.47 -7.05 11.95
CA ALA A 145 13.38 -5.90 12.13
C ALA A 145 12.79 -4.86 13.08
N VAL A 146 11.51 -4.57 13.01
CA VAL A 146 10.80 -3.64 13.92
C VAL A 146 10.84 -4.18 15.36
N VAL A 147 10.51 -5.46 15.56
CA VAL A 147 10.56 -6.10 16.88
C VAL A 147 11.98 -6.11 17.44
N LYS A 148 12.97 -6.42 16.61
CA LYS A 148 14.41 -6.39 16.99
C LYS A 148 14.84 -4.98 17.39
N SER A 149 14.47 -3.96 16.63
CA SER A 149 14.74 -2.56 16.93
C SER A 149 14.14 -2.16 18.27
N SER A 150 12.88 -2.46 18.50
CA SER A 150 12.17 -2.16 19.75
C SER A 150 12.85 -2.80 20.97
N LYS A 151 13.17 -4.10 20.89
CA LYS A 151 13.89 -4.82 21.95
C LYS A 151 15.32 -4.31 22.14
N GLY A 152 15.93 -3.76 21.11
CA GLY A 152 17.27 -3.16 21.11
C GLY A 152 17.30 -1.70 21.52
N ASN A 153 16.29 -1.21 22.24
CA ASN A 153 16.17 0.18 22.68
C ASN A 153 16.01 1.16 21.51
N ALA A 154 15.15 0.82 20.55
CA ALA A 154 14.81 1.59 19.35
C ALA A 154 16.02 1.96 18.46
N LYS A 155 17.05 1.12 18.42
CA LYS A 155 18.19 1.32 17.53
C LYS A 155 17.80 1.15 16.06
N TRP A 156 18.44 1.94 15.20
CA TRP A 156 18.34 1.73 13.76
C TRP A 156 18.75 0.31 13.40
N THR A 157 17.85 -0.43 12.83
CA THR A 157 18.04 -1.82 12.42
C THR A 157 17.89 -1.90 10.91
N LYS A 158 18.90 -2.48 10.24
CA LYS A 158 18.84 -2.69 8.81
C LYS A 158 17.82 -3.78 8.49
N LEU A 159 17.05 -3.57 7.43
CA LEU A 159 16.22 -4.59 6.84
C LEU A 159 17.07 -5.40 5.86
N ASP A 160 17.36 -6.64 6.21
CA ASP A 160 18.10 -7.59 5.36
C ASP A 160 17.09 -8.56 4.72
N VAL A 161 16.96 -8.52 3.38
CA VAL A 161 16.07 -9.38 2.59
C VAL A 161 16.81 -9.85 1.35
#